data_921165ab0f3d56cd637de97ac4898624
#
_entry.id   921165ab0f3d56cd637de97ac4898624
#
_cell.length_a   1.000
_cell.length_b   1.000
_cell.length_c   1.000
_cell.angle_alpha   90.00
_cell.angle_beta   90.00
_cell.angle_gamma   90.00
#
_symmetry.space_group_name_H-M   'P 1'
#
loop_
_entity.id
_entity.type
_entity.pdbx_description
1 polymer ?
#
loop_
_entity_poly.entity_id
_entity_poly.type
_entity_poly.pdbx_seq_one_letter_code
_entity_poly.pdbx_strand_id
1 'polypeptide(L)'
;AVDMKDMAGMALALARQFKRDGTVPPRELVFAFLADEEAGGAWGAHWLVENRPDLFEGITEAVGEVGGFSLTVDRPDGTQKRLYLVETAEKGLAWMRLTAEARAGHGSFLHDENAVTEVAEAVARIGRHTFPLVMTESVSQFLAEVSAETGLDLSPEAPDLETSLFKLGNLARIIGATLRDTANPTMLKAGYKANVIPQKAEAVIDCRILPGRA
;
A
#
# COMPACT_ATOMS: atom_id res chain seq x y z
N ALA A 1 -13.23 -9.95 10.73
CA ALA A 1 -14.24 -10.88 10.19
C ALA A 1 -14.84 -10.37 8.87
N VAL A 2 -14.85 -9.06 8.64
CA VAL A 2 -15.33 -8.45 7.38
C VAL A 2 -14.26 -8.58 6.30
N ASP A 3 -13.04 -8.51 6.68
CA ASP A 3 -11.86 -8.63 5.84
C ASP A 3 -11.46 -10.11 5.67
N MET A 4 -11.84 -10.73 4.56
CA MET A 4 -12.81 -10.24 3.53
C MET A 4 -13.90 -11.28 3.25
N LYS A 5 -14.59 -11.77 4.28
CA LYS A 5 -15.65 -12.80 4.13
C LYS A 5 -16.84 -12.31 3.30
N ASP A 6 -17.08 -11.00 3.28
CA ASP A 6 -18.10 -10.38 2.44
C ASP A 6 -17.78 -10.56 0.94
N MET A 7 -16.54 -10.30 0.50
CA MET A 7 -16.14 -10.55 -0.88
C MET A 7 -16.14 -12.04 -1.23
N ALA A 8 -15.71 -12.91 -0.32
CA ALA A 8 -15.83 -14.35 -0.50
C ALA A 8 -17.31 -14.76 -0.68
N GLY A 9 -18.21 -14.17 0.10
CA GLY A 9 -19.66 -14.36 -0.05
C GLY A 9 -20.20 -13.86 -1.38
N MET A 10 -19.74 -12.69 -1.85
CA MET A 10 -20.11 -12.14 -3.17
C MET A 10 -19.61 -13.02 -4.31
N ALA A 11 -18.37 -13.48 -4.28
CA ALA A 11 -17.81 -14.39 -5.28
C ALA A 11 -18.63 -15.70 -5.37
N LEU A 12 -18.97 -16.28 -4.23
CA LEU A 12 -19.80 -17.49 -4.16
C LEU A 12 -21.23 -17.22 -4.70
N ALA A 13 -21.81 -16.08 -4.38
CA ALA A 13 -23.14 -15.69 -4.87
C ALA A 13 -23.13 -15.53 -6.39
N LEU A 14 -22.09 -14.90 -6.95
CA LEU A 14 -21.90 -14.72 -8.38
C LEU A 14 -21.77 -16.08 -9.11
N ALA A 15 -20.93 -16.99 -8.59
CA ALA A 15 -20.78 -18.34 -9.15
C ALA A 15 -22.12 -19.11 -9.15
N ARG A 16 -22.91 -18.99 -8.07
CA ARG A 16 -24.25 -19.60 -7.98
C ARG A 16 -25.22 -18.96 -8.94
N GLN A 17 -25.12 -17.64 -9.17
CA GLN A 17 -25.97 -16.96 -10.14
C GLN A 17 -25.66 -17.42 -11.56
N PHE A 18 -24.40 -17.48 -11.97
CA PHE A 18 -24.01 -18.01 -13.29
C PHE A 18 -24.61 -19.41 -13.53
N LYS A 19 -24.51 -20.27 -12.50
CA LYS A 19 -25.07 -21.62 -12.58
C LYS A 19 -26.58 -21.63 -12.74
N ARG A 20 -27.32 -20.77 -12.02
CA ARG A 20 -28.80 -20.69 -12.10
C ARG A 20 -29.28 -20.13 -13.42
N ASP A 21 -28.59 -19.10 -13.90
CA ASP A 21 -29.00 -18.36 -15.10
C ASP A 21 -28.49 -19.02 -16.39
N GLY A 22 -27.66 -20.07 -16.26
CA GLY A 22 -27.02 -20.73 -17.40
C GLY A 22 -25.96 -19.85 -18.07
N THR A 23 -25.52 -18.78 -17.41
CA THR A 23 -24.48 -17.88 -17.93
C THR A 23 -23.15 -18.62 -17.98
N VAL A 24 -22.54 -18.65 -19.15
CA VAL A 24 -21.19 -19.15 -19.35
C VAL A 24 -20.23 -17.97 -19.46
N PRO A 25 -19.28 -17.80 -18.52
CA PRO A 25 -18.28 -16.76 -18.63
C PRO A 25 -17.45 -16.91 -19.91
N PRO A 26 -16.92 -15.82 -20.50
CA PRO A 26 -16.15 -15.86 -21.74
C PRO A 26 -14.77 -16.55 -21.56
N ARG A 27 -14.36 -16.78 -20.31
CA ARG A 27 -13.14 -17.51 -19.92
C ARG A 27 -13.40 -18.32 -18.65
N GLU A 28 -12.55 -19.27 -18.38
CA GLU A 28 -12.59 -20.06 -17.16
C GLU A 28 -12.34 -19.18 -15.93
N LEU A 29 -13.09 -19.42 -14.86
CA LEU A 29 -12.96 -18.73 -13.58
C LEU A 29 -12.54 -19.71 -12.50
N VAL A 30 -11.46 -19.40 -11.81
CA VAL A 30 -10.98 -20.14 -10.63
C VAL A 30 -11.22 -19.28 -9.39
N PHE A 31 -11.93 -19.83 -8.42
CA PHE A 31 -12.16 -19.18 -7.12
C PHE A 31 -11.25 -19.82 -6.09
N ALA A 32 -10.27 -19.07 -5.59
CA ALA A 32 -9.33 -19.51 -4.56
C ALA A 32 -9.64 -18.79 -3.24
N PHE A 33 -10.09 -19.53 -2.23
CA PHE A 33 -10.30 -19.02 -0.88
C PHE A 33 -9.12 -19.48 -0.01
N LEU A 34 -8.25 -18.55 0.33
CA LEU A 34 -6.97 -18.80 0.94
C LEU A 34 -7.02 -18.59 2.46
N ALA A 35 -6.16 -19.31 3.19
CA ALA A 35 -5.96 -19.12 4.62
C ALA A 35 -4.79 -18.16 4.89
N ASP A 36 -4.72 -17.65 6.12
CA ASP A 36 -3.61 -16.92 6.74
C ASP A 36 -3.05 -15.72 5.97
N GLU A 37 -3.86 -15.05 5.13
CA GLU A 37 -3.44 -13.87 4.40
C GLU A 37 -2.90 -12.79 5.36
N GLU A 38 -3.64 -12.47 6.42
CA GLU A 38 -3.29 -11.49 7.45
C GLU A 38 -2.03 -11.86 8.27
N ALA A 39 -1.64 -13.13 8.23
CA ALA A 39 -0.43 -13.63 8.87
C ALA A 39 0.76 -13.79 7.90
N GLY A 40 0.61 -13.29 6.67
CA GLY A 40 1.65 -13.32 5.64
C GLY A 40 1.50 -14.43 4.60
N GLY A 41 0.40 -15.19 4.61
CA GLY A 41 0.02 -16.13 3.56
C GLY A 41 0.89 -17.37 3.39
N ALA A 42 1.71 -17.73 4.40
CA ALA A 42 2.70 -18.79 4.31
C ALA A 42 2.05 -20.16 4.03
N TRP A 43 0.90 -20.44 4.66
CA TRP A 43 0.15 -21.69 4.51
C TRP A 43 -0.95 -21.64 3.46
N GLY A 44 -1.32 -20.44 3.05
CA GLY A 44 -2.32 -20.18 2.01
C GLY A 44 -1.68 -19.96 0.65
N ALA A 45 -1.49 -18.69 0.26
CA ALA A 45 -1.03 -18.30 -1.06
C ALA A 45 0.35 -18.86 -1.40
N HIS A 46 1.34 -18.67 -0.53
CA HIS A 46 2.71 -19.15 -0.77
C HIS A 46 2.75 -20.66 -0.95
N TRP A 47 2.11 -21.39 -0.06
CA TRP A 47 2.08 -22.85 -0.14
C TRP A 47 1.43 -23.34 -1.44
N LEU A 48 0.33 -22.74 -1.87
CA LEU A 48 -0.35 -23.10 -3.12
C LEU A 48 0.52 -22.84 -4.34
N VAL A 49 1.14 -21.67 -4.42
CA VAL A 49 2.01 -21.32 -5.56
C VAL A 49 3.21 -22.25 -5.65
N GLU A 50 3.80 -22.64 -4.51
CA GLU A 50 4.97 -23.50 -4.47
C GLU A 50 4.64 -24.98 -4.70
N ASN A 51 3.51 -25.47 -4.18
CA ASN A 51 3.20 -26.90 -4.15
C ASN A 51 2.12 -27.32 -5.14
N ARG A 52 1.29 -26.39 -5.62
CA ARG A 52 0.20 -26.65 -6.56
C ARG A 52 0.13 -25.62 -7.68
N PRO A 53 1.27 -25.34 -8.39
CA PRO A 53 1.28 -24.43 -9.53
C PRO A 53 0.36 -24.90 -10.66
N ASP A 54 0.07 -26.20 -10.73
CA ASP A 54 -0.87 -26.81 -11.67
C ASP A 54 -2.27 -26.20 -11.61
N LEU A 55 -2.70 -25.70 -10.44
CA LEU A 55 -4.00 -25.03 -10.28
C LEU A 55 -4.08 -23.67 -10.96
N PHE A 56 -2.95 -23.08 -11.28
CA PHE A 56 -2.85 -21.75 -11.88
C PHE A 56 -2.36 -21.77 -13.34
N GLU A 57 -2.19 -22.96 -13.91
CA GLU A 57 -1.77 -23.11 -15.30
C GLU A 57 -2.80 -22.49 -16.25
N GLY A 58 -2.34 -21.63 -17.14
CA GLY A 58 -3.20 -20.92 -18.09
C GLY A 58 -3.97 -19.70 -17.53
N ILE A 59 -3.85 -19.40 -16.24
CA ILE A 59 -4.42 -18.18 -15.66
C ILE A 59 -3.53 -17.00 -16.03
N THR A 60 -4.14 -15.98 -16.63
CA THR A 60 -3.44 -14.77 -17.09
C THR A 60 -3.77 -13.52 -16.28
N GLU A 61 -4.82 -13.58 -15.46
CA GLU A 61 -5.29 -12.45 -14.67
C GLU A 61 -5.75 -12.93 -13.30
N ALA A 62 -5.57 -12.08 -12.29
CA ALA A 62 -6.06 -12.33 -10.94
C ALA A 62 -6.80 -11.09 -10.42
N VAL A 63 -7.84 -11.32 -9.62
CA VAL A 63 -8.57 -10.27 -8.91
C VAL A 63 -8.42 -10.53 -7.42
N GLY A 64 -7.85 -9.58 -6.71
CA GLY A 64 -7.66 -9.63 -5.27
C GLY A 64 -8.75 -8.87 -4.50
N GLU A 65 -8.47 -8.62 -3.23
CA GLU A 65 -9.41 -8.02 -2.29
C GLU A 65 -9.48 -6.49 -2.35
N VAL A 66 -8.43 -5.83 -2.86
CA VAL A 66 -8.34 -4.37 -2.85
C VAL A 66 -9.06 -3.77 -4.05
N GLY A 67 -9.88 -2.74 -3.79
CA GLY A 67 -10.63 -2.04 -4.82
C GLY A 67 -12.15 -2.18 -4.64
N GLY A 68 -12.88 -2.00 -5.74
CA GLY A 68 -14.34 -2.16 -5.76
C GLY A 68 -15.12 -1.03 -5.08
N PHE A 69 -14.47 0.00 -4.55
CA PHE A 69 -15.15 1.18 -4.03
C PHE A 69 -15.36 2.23 -5.11
N SER A 70 -16.35 3.06 -4.91
CA SER A 70 -16.68 4.15 -5.84
C SER A 70 -16.58 5.50 -5.15
N LEU A 71 -16.31 6.52 -5.95
CA LEU A 71 -16.37 7.90 -5.51
C LEU A 71 -17.22 8.71 -6.48
N THR A 72 -17.79 9.80 -5.99
CA THR A 72 -18.54 10.73 -6.81
C THR A 72 -17.72 11.99 -6.97
N VAL A 73 -17.55 12.46 -8.20
CA VAL A 73 -16.88 13.70 -8.54
C VAL A 73 -17.87 14.69 -9.17
N ASP A 74 -17.66 15.96 -8.90
CA ASP A 74 -18.43 17.03 -9.54
C ASP A 74 -17.77 17.38 -10.87
N ARG A 75 -18.57 17.50 -11.91
CA ARG A 75 -18.16 17.92 -13.25
C ARG A 75 -18.26 19.44 -13.43
N PRO A 76 -17.51 20.02 -14.37
CA PRO A 76 -17.60 21.44 -14.68
C PRO A 76 -18.98 21.92 -15.13
N ASP A 77 -19.80 21.03 -15.68
CA ASP A 77 -21.17 21.30 -16.10
C ASP A 77 -22.19 21.28 -14.96
N GLY A 78 -21.73 21.06 -13.71
CA GLY A 78 -22.58 20.96 -12.51
C GLY A 78 -23.22 19.61 -12.30
N THR A 79 -22.98 18.62 -13.18
CA THR A 79 -23.45 17.24 -12.97
C THR A 79 -22.47 16.46 -12.10
N GLN A 80 -22.91 15.30 -11.61
CA GLN A 80 -22.07 14.38 -10.84
C GLN A 80 -21.80 13.10 -11.62
N LYS A 81 -20.58 12.60 -11.49
CA LYS A 81 -20.17 11.31 -12.04
C LYS A 81 -19.72 10.37 -10.92
N ARG A 82 -20.23 9.14 -10.94
CA ARG A 82 -19.71 8.07 -10.10
C ARG A 82 -18.59 7.34 -10.83
N LEU A 83 -17.42 7.32 -10.22
CA LEU A 83 -16.24 6.58 -10.67
C LEU A 83 -16.11 5.29 -9.84
N TYR A 84 -15.86 4.18 -10.50
CA TYR A 84 -15.52 2.91 -9.85
C TYR A 84 -14.03 2.69 -10.02
N LEU A 85 -13.33 2.57 -8.90
CA LEU A 85 -11.88 2.44 -8.89
C LEU A 85 -11.50 0.97 -9.04
N VAL A 86 -10.64 0.69 -10.00
CA VAL A 86 -10.02 -0.62 -10.22
C VAL A 86 -8.53 -0.48 -9.97
N GLU A 87 -8.01 -1.20 -9.00
CA GLU A 87 -6.58 -1.24 -8.73
C GLU A 87 -5.90 -2.21 -9.71
N THR A 88 -4.93 -1.72 -10.45
CA THR A 88 -4.23 -2.49 -11.49
C THR A 88 -2.79 -2.79 -11.15
N ALA A 89 -2.28 -2.26 -10.04
CA ALA A 89 -0.95 -2.53 -9.51
C ALA A 89 -0.88 -2.16 -8.04
N GLU A 90 -0.07 -2.87 -7.28
CA GLU A 90 0.16 -2.64 -5.86
C GLU A 90 1.60 -2.21 -5.60
N LYS A 91 1.79 -1.44 -4.52
CA LYS A 91 3.13 -1.11 -4.02
C LYS A 91 3.75 -2.32 -3.34
N GLY A 92 5.00 -2.59 -3.66
CA GLY A 92 5.79 -3.59 -2.95
C GLY A 92 5.98 -3.23 -1.47
N LEU A 93 5.99 -4.24 -0.62
CA LEU A 93 6.21 -4.12 0.82
C LEU A 93 7.67 -4.42 1.17
N ALA A 94 8.30 -3.52 1.95
CA ALA A 94 9.62 -3.76 2.51
C ALA A 94 9.68 -3.21 3.94
N TRP A 95 9.53 -4.09 4.92
CA TRP A 95 9.75 -3.73 6.31
C TRP A 95 11.23 -3.76 6.65
N MET A 96 11.76 -2.61 7.00
CA MET A 96 13.18 -2.44 7.33
C MET A 96 13.36 -2.31 8.83
N ARG A 97 14.38 -2.98 9.37
CA ARG A 97 14.81 -2.78 10.75
C ARG A 97 16.07 -1.93 10.78
N LEU A 98 16.00 -0.83 11.49
CA LEU A 98 17.12 0.03 11.79
C LEU A 98 17.64 -0.29 13.18
N THR A 99 18.93 -0.53 13.32
CA THR A 99 19.56 -0.86 14.60
C THR A 99 20.82 -0.01 14.78
N ALA A 100 20.99 0.57 15.97
CA ALA A 100 22.24 1.14 16.40
C ALA A 100 22.73 0.43 17.67
N GLU A 101 24.03 0.24 17.77
CA GLU A 101 24.70 -0.32 18.94
C GLU A 101 25.80 0.63 19.41
N ALA A 102 25.87 0.87 20.71
CA ALA A 102 26.87 1.71 21.36
C ALA A 102 27.24 1.14 22.72
N ARG A 103 28.24 1.69 23.35
CA ARG A 103 28.67 1.25 24.70
C ARG A 103 27.56 1.61 25.71
N ALA A 104 27.10 0.62 26.46
CA ALA A 104 26.21 0.83 27.60
C ALA A 104 26.88 1.62 28.72
N GLY A 105 26.13 2.42 29.47
CA GLY A 105 26.68 3.22 30.54
C GLY A 105 25.65 3.77 31.53
N HIS A 106 26.13 4.50 32.51
CA HIS A 106 25.30 5.20 33.47
C HIS A 106 24.97 6.60 32.93
N GLY A 107 23.67 6.99 32.96
CA GLY A 107 23.19 8.22 32.37
C GLY A 107 23.75 9.53 32.96
N SER A 108 24.47 9.47 34.12
CA SER A 108 25.10 10.66 34.69
C SER A 108 26.51 10.93 34.15
N PHE A 109 27.06 10.05 33.31
CA PHE A 109 28.39 10.25 32.74
C PHE A 109 28.31 10.85 31.35
N LEU A 110 29.40 11.46 30.89
CA LEU A 110 29.55 11.88 29.52
C LEU A 110 29.77 10.65 28.60
N HIS A 111 29.10 10.61 27.50
CA HIS A 111 29.23 9.56 26.51
C HIS A 111 29.36 10.18 25.12
N ASP A 112 30.33 9.74 24.37
CA ASP A 112 30.56 10.19 22.98
C ASP A 112 29.59 9.51 21.99
N GLU A 113 29.06 8.32 22.36
CA GLU A 113 28.17 7.53 21.54
C GLU A 113 26.91 7.15 22.33
N ASN A 114 25.77 7.17 21.67
CA ASN A 114 24.50 6.78 22.30
C ASN A 114 23.56 6.17 21.24
N ALA A 115 23.31 4.87 21.37
CA ALA A 115 22.46 4.13 20.42
C ALA A 115 21.04 4.73 20.28
N VAL A 116 20.51 5.31 21.37
CA VAL A 116 19.19 5.97 21.33
C VAL A 116 19.23 7.21 20.46
N THR A 117 20.26 8.04 20.60
CA THR A 117 20.43 9.25 19.79
C THR A 117 20.58 8.90 18.32
N GLU A 118 21.44 7.94 17.99
CA GLU A 118 21.70 7.51 16.62
C GLU A 118 20.43 7.03 15.92
N VAL A 119 19.64 6.15 16.57
CA VAL A 119 18.38 5.68 16.01
C VAL A 119 17.35 6.81 15.89
N ALA A 120 17.24 7.67 16.92
CA ALA A 120 16.28 8.78 16.90
C ALA A 120 16.57 9.78 15.75
N GLU A 121 17.85 10.12 15.53
CA GLU A 121 18.26 10.98 14.42
C GLU A 121 17.96 10.36 13.05
N ALA A 122 18.27 9.08 12.89
CA ALA A 122 17.99 8.36 11.64
C ALA A 122 16.48 8.26 11.39
N VAL A 123 15.69 7.93 12.40
CA VAL A 123 14.21 7.90 12.33
C VAL A 123 13.67 9.28 11.98
N ALA A 124 14.18 10.35 12.58
CA ALA A 124 13.73 11.71 12.27
C ALA A 124 14.07 12.12 10.82
N ARG A 125 15.23 11.73 10.31
CA ARG A 125 15.60 11.98 8.90
C ARG A 125 14.70 11.22 7.94
N ILE A 126 14.48 9.93 8.18
CA ILE A 126 13.62 9.08 7.35
C ILE A 126 12.18 9.61 7.36
N GLY A 127 11.62 9.88 8.55
CA GLY A 127 10.23 10.33 8.68
C GLY A 127 9.94 11.72 8.09
N ARG A 128 10.98 12.54 7.85
CA ARG A 128 10.87 13.84 7.18
C ARG A 128 11.24 13.79 5.71
N HIS A 129 11.75 12.66 5.23
CA HIS A 129 12.13 12.53 3.83
C HIS A 129 10.88 12.39 2.95
N THR A 130 10.81 13.21 1.92
CA THR A 130 9.77 13.10 0.89
C THR A 130 10.41 12.56 -0.38
N PHE A 131 9.97 11.40 -0.81
CA PHE A 131 10.43 10.81 -2.07
C PHE A 131 9.91 11.62 -3.27
N PRO A 132 10.65 11.65 -4.38
CA PRO A 132 10.21 12.34 -5.59
C PRO A 132 8.93 11.72 -6.15
N LEU A 133 8.17 12.53 -6.88
CA LEU A 133 7.01 12.05 -7.65
C LEU A 133 7.47 11.15 -8.79
N VAL A 134 6.74 10.07 -8.99
CA VAL A 134 6.95 9.12 -10.09
C VAL A 134 5.59 8.77 -10.69
N MET A 135 5.43 9.06 -11.97
CA MET A 135 4.25 8.69 -12.72
C MET A 135 4.40 7.28 -13.27
N THR A 136 3.72 6.32 -12.65
CA THR A 136 3.55 5.00 -13.25
C THR A 136 2.48 5.07 -14.34
N GLU A 137 2.46 4.09 -15.24
CA GLU A 137 1.46 4.03 -16.31
C GLU A 137 0.02 4.03 -15.75
N SER A 138 -0.26 3.18 -14.75
CA SER A 138 -1.56 3.10 -14.08
C SER A 138 -2.00 4.43 -13.48
N VAL A 139 -1.07 5.15 -12.80
CA VAL A 139 -1.38 6.43 -12.19
C VAL A 139 -1.58 7.51 -13.26
N SER A 140 -0.78 7.54 -14.31
CA SER A 140 -0.94 8.49 -15.42
C SER A 140 -2.30 8.34 -16.09
N GLN A 141 -2.72 7.11 -16.38
CA GLN A 141 -4.02 6.81 -16.94
C GLN A 141 -5.16 7.25 -16.00
N PHE A 142 -5.06 6.90 -14.71
CA PHE A 142 -6.04 7.30 -13.71
C PHE A 142 -6.19 8.81 -13.59
N LEU A 143 -5.08 9.55 -13.52
CA LEU A 143 -5.11 11.02 -13.44
C LEU A 143 -5.69 11.65 -14.71
N ALA A 144 -5.41 11.10 -15.89
CA ALA A 144 -6.01 11.55 -17.14
C ALA A 144 -7.54 11.41 -17.14
N GLU A 145 -8.06 10.27 -16.68
CA GLU A 145 -9.50 10.03 -16.55
C GLU A 145 -10.17 10.99 -15.53
N VAL A 146 -9.53 11.19 -14.37
CA VAL A 146 -10.02 12.14 -13.36
C VAL A 146 -9.98 13.58 -13.89
N SER A 147 -8.93 13.97 -14.61
CA SER A 147 -8.83 15.29 -15.27
C SER A 147 -10.00 15.50 -16.24
N ALA A 148 -10.28 14.52 -17.09
CA ALA A 148 -11.36 14.59 -18.07
C ALA A 148 -12.74 14.78 -17.42
N GLU A 149 -12.97 14.15 -16.26
CA GLU A 149 -14.25 14.26 -15.56
C GLU A 149 -14.37 15.53 -14.70
N THR A 150 -13.28 16.00 -14.09
CA THR A 150 -13.30 17.12 -13.15
C THR A 150 -12.91 18.47 -13.74
N GLY A 151 -12.27 18.46 -14.91
CA GLY A 151 -11.68 19.67 -15.52
C GLY A 151 -10.42 20.19 -14.80
N LEU A 152 -9.88 19.46 -13.82
CA LEU A 152 -8.63 19.80 -13.15
C LEU A 152 -7.44 19.38 -14.03
N ASP A 153 -6.41 20.20 -14.12
CA ASP A 153 -5.16 19.79 -14.73
C ASP A 153 -4.35 18.94 -13.73
N LEU A 154 -4.33 17.64 -13.98
CA LEU A 154 -3.60 16.64 -13.19
C LEU A 154 -2.48 16.00 -14.03
N SER A 155 -2.06 16.65 -15.11
CA SER A 155 -0.95 16.18 -15.93
C SER A 155 0.38 16.18 -15.16
N PRO A 156 1.35 15.34 -15.52
CA PRO A 156 2.68 15.34 -14.91
C PRO A 156 3.41 16.68 -15.08
N GLU A 157 3.07 17.43 -16.13
CA GLU A 157 3.64 18.72 -16.48
C GLU A 157 2.89 19.90 -15.82
N ALA A 158 1.79 19.62 -15.13
CA ALA A 158 1.03 20.68 -14.45
C ALA A 158 1.92 21.42 -13.46
N PRO A 159 1.99 22.76 -13.54
CA PRO A 159 2.92 23.57 -12.74
C PRO A 159 2.64 23.44 -11.24
N ASP A 160 1.47 23.00 -10.86
CA ASP A 160 1.03 22.87 -9.47
C ASP A 160 0.15 21.65 -9.26
N LEU A 161 0.68 20.48 -9.66
CA LEU A 161 -0.03 19.19 -9.54
C LEU A 161 -0.46 18.90 -8.09
N GLU A 162 0.40 19.18 -7.11
CA GLU A 162 0.09 18.91 -5.70
C GLU A 162 -1.12 19.74 -5.22
N THR A 163 -1.18 21.03 -5.58
CA THR A 163 -2.34 21.87 -5.25
C THR A 163 -3.61 21.42 -5.99
N SER A 164 -3.48 20.99 -7.24
CA SER A 164 -4.62 20.43 -7.98
C SER A 164 -5.14 19.15 -7.36
N LEU A 165 -4.25 18.28 -6.89
CA LEU A 165 -4.62 17.07 -6.15
C LEU A 165 -5.36 17.40 -4.84
N PHE A 166 -4.96 18.43 -4.10
CA PHE A 166 -5.65 18.83 -2.86
C PHE A 166 -7.13 19.19 -3.08
N LYS A 167 -7.50 19.68 -4.27
CA LYS A 167 -8.90 19.96 -4.62
C LYS A 167 -9.76 18.70 -4.69
N LEU A 168 -9.16 17.54 -4.82
CA LEU A 168 -9.83 16.24 -4.79
C LEU A 168 -10.17 15.75 -3.36
N GLY A 169 -9.91 16.55 -2.33
CA GLY A 169 -10.29 16.25 -0.95
C GLY A 169 -9.65 14.95 -0.43
N ASN A 170 -10.45 14.03 0.09
CA ASN A 170 -9.95 12.77 0.64
C ASN A 170 -9.21 11.90 -0.39
N LEU A 171 -9.56 12.01 -1.67
CA LEU A 171 -8.90 11.29 -2.74
C LEU A 171 -7.43 11.73 -2.90
N ALA A 172 -7.10 12.98 -2.61
CA ALA A 172 -5.74 13.49 -2.66
C ALA A 172 -4.75 12.68 -1.81
N ARG A 173 -5.18 12.17 -0.66
CA ARG A 173 -4.33 11.37 0.24
C ARG A 173 -4.01 10.00 -0.36
N ILE A 174 -4.99 9.38 -0.99
CA ILE A 174 -4.83 8.09 -1.68
C ILE A 174 -3.91 8.26 -2.88
N ILE A 175 -4.22 9.21 -3.76
CA ILE A 175 -3.41 9.50 -4.96
C ILE A 175 -1.99 9.90 -4.57
N GLY A 176 -1.81 10.78 -3.59
CA GLY A 176 -0.49 11.20 -3.13
C GLY A 176 0.41 10.04 -2.70
N ALA A 177 -0.18 8.99 -2.11
CA ALA A 177 0.55 7.78 -1.75
C ALA A 177 0.91 6.92 -2.97
N THR A 178 0.13 6.94 -4.05
CA THR A 178 0.43 6.17 -5.28
C THR A 178 1.47 6.84 -6.17
N LEU A 179 1.79 8.10 -5.91
CA LEU A 179 2.73 8.91 -6.71
C LEU A 179 4.19 8.82 -6.25
N ARG A 180 4.49 8.19 -5.13
CA ARG A 180 5.87 8.12 -4.60
C ARG A 180 6.08 6.91 -3.72
N ASP A 181 7.33 6.49 -3.60
CA ASP A 181 7.73 5.56 -2.55
C ASP A 181 7.46 6.20 -1.18
N THR A 182 7.26 5.38 -0.17
CA THR A 182 7.07 5.86 1.20
C THR A 182 7.93 5.08 2.18
N ALA A 183 8.41 5.76 3.22
CA ALA A 183 9.14 5.15 4.33
C ALA A 183 8.64 5.79 5.63
N ASN A 184 7.85 5.04 6.38
CA ASN A 184 7.23 5.53 7.60
C ASN A 184 7.79 4.78 8.81
N PRO A 185 8.43 5.46 9.78
CA PRO A 185 8.77 4.86 11.04
C PRO A 185 7.51 4.44 11.80
N THR A 186 7.41 3.17 12.16
CA THR A 186 6.21 2.61 12.81
C THR A 186 6.48 2.11 14.22
N MET A 187 7.73 1.73 14.53
CA MET A 187 8.12 1.29 15.86
C MET A 187 9.46 1.90 16.26
N LEU A 188 9.61 2.22 17.57
CA LEU A 188 10.85 2.67 18.16
C LEU A 188 11.01 2.00 19.52
N LYS A 189 12.13 1.33 19.75
CA LYS A 189 12.41 0.61 21.01
C LYS A 189 13.84 0.85 21.47
N ALA A 190 13.99 1.34 22.71
CA ALA A 190 15.29 1.53 23.33
C ALA A 190 15.15 1.56 24.85
N GLY A 191 16.20 1.09 25.53
CA GLY A 191 16.34 1.18 26.99
C GLY A 191 15.35 0.34 27.79
N TYR A 192 15.62 0.21 29.06
CA TYR A 192 14.80 -0.52 30.04
C TYR A 192 14.77 0.14 31.43
N LYS A 193 15.64 1.13 31.66
CA LYS A 193 15.77 1.83 32.94
C LYS A 193 16.23 3.27 32.72
N ALA A 194 15.62 4.20 33.46
CA ALA A 194 15.79 5.64 33.25
C ALA A 194 17.22 6.17 33.42
N ASN A 195 18.06 5.53 34.24
CA ASN A 195 19.45 5.96 34.51
C ASN A 195 20.51 5.10 33.79
N VAL A 196 20.09 4.30 32.79
CA VAL A 196 21.00 3.44 32.02
C VAL A 196 20.92 3.82 30.54
N ILE A 197 22.09 4.12 29.96
CA ILE A 197 22.25 4.24 28.52
C ILE A 197 22.28 2.83 27.94
N PRO A 198 21.30 2.46 27.06
CA PRO A 198 21.23 1.11 26.52
C PRO A 198 22.32 0.87 25.48
N GLN A 199 22.77 -0.37 25.39
CA GLN A 199 23.70 -0.79 24.34
C GLN A 199 23.07 -0.80 22.94
N LYS A 200 21.75 -0.98 22.86
CA LYS A 200 21.06 -1.16 21.60
C LYS A 200 19.77 -0.36 21.55
N ALA A 201 19.49 0.23 20.39
CA ALA A 201 18.21 0.82 20.04
C ALA A 201 17.79 0.33 18.66
N GLU A 202 16.49 0.19 18.45
CA GLU A 202 15.91 -0.33 17.21
C GLU A 202 14.69 0.48 16.78
N ALA A 203 14.50 0.59 15.48
CA ALA A 203 13.26 1.10 14.87
C ALA A 203 12.82 0.17 13.74
N VAL A 204 11.52 0.18 13.46
CA VAL A 204 10.94 -0.46 12.28
C VAL A 204 10.41 0.63 11.37
N ILE A 205 10.72 0.49 10.09
CA ILE A 205 10.31 1.41 9.03
C ILE A 205 9.43 0.62 8.05
N ASP A 206 8.21 1.02 7.86
CA ASP A 206 7.32 0.51 6.80
C ASP A 206 7.66 1.25 5.50
N CYS A 207 8.32 0.55 4.60
CA CYS A 207 8.64 1.05 3.27
C CYS A 207 7.67 0.46 2.26
N ARG A 208 7.12 1.33 1.39
CA ARG A 208 6.27 0.93 0.27
C ARG A 208 6.89 1.43 -1.02
N ILE A 209 7.10 0.53 -1.95
CA ILE A 209 7.86 0.73 -3.19
C ILE A 209 6.90 0.71 -4.36
N LEU A 210 6.98 1.69 -5.25
CA LEU A 210 6.14 1.77 -6.43
C LEU A 210 6.32 0.56 -7.35
N PRO A 211 5.26 0.12 -8.04
CA PRO A 211 5.35 -0.98 -9.00
C PRO A 211 6.45 -0.76 -10.04
N GLY A 212 7.17 -1.84 -10.38
CA GLY A 212 8.26 -1.80 -11.37
C GLY A 212 9.58 -1.19 -10.87
N ARG A 213 9.68 -0.86 -9.59
CA ARG A 213 10.91 -0.37 -8.93
C ARG A 213 11.32 -1.39 -7.87
N ALA A 214 12.19 -2.32 -8.23
CA ALA A 214 12.77 -3.30 -7.31
C ALA A 214 14.28 -3.04 -7.15
#